data_0c7731806127ab942bea42a7f38edff8
#
_entry.id   0c7731806127ab942bea42a7f38edff8
#
_cell.length_a   1.000
_cell.length_b   1.000
_cell.length_c   1.000
_cell.angle_alpha   90.00
_cell.angle_beta   90.00
_cell.angle_gamma   90.00
#
_symmetry.space_group_name_H-M   'P 1'
#
loop_
_entity.id
_entity.type
_entity.pdbx_description
1 polymer ?
#
loop_
_entity_poly.entity_id
_entity_poly.type
_entity_poly.pdbx_seq_one_letter_code
_entity_poly.pdbx_strand_id
1 'polypeptide(L)'
;HKTSSAASDVYKRQLSWFAVILARNIVLAILVYGAWHMWLYVWRKQDTEYKYNRKWPDENAERFTFNNQTKDNMFWTLASGVPIWTCYEVLLLWAYANGHATIINPSENPLGFIALFFLVPFVHEVGFYFAHRFLHWPPLYRIAHQLHHRNINPGPWSGLSMHPIEHVIYFSSVLIFFIVPAHPIHMINLASRLGVAPAQGHTGFDRLVVGEDASMDASYYAHYLHHKYFEVNYADGMVPLDKWFGSFHDGTPEAHEAMKARRRRRGV
;
A
#
# COMPACT_ATOMS: atom_id res chain seq x y z
N HIS A 1 -32.62 -34.76 -5.71
CA HIS A 1 -31.78 -34.37 -6.91
C HIS A 1 -31.86 -32.90 -7.31
N LYS A 2 -32.81 -32.07 -6.80
CA LYS A 2 -32.91 -30.64 -7.10
C LYS A 2 -32.06 -29.74 -6.17
N THR A 3 -31.62 -30.22 -5.01
CA THR A 3 -30.81 -29.45 -4.05
C THR A 3 -29.34 -29.28 -4.49
N SER A 4 -28.81 -30.24 -5.29
CA SER A 4 -27.43 -30.16 -5.78
C SER A 4 -27.25 -29.08 -6.89
N SER A 5 -28.29 -28.83 -7.70
CA SER A 5 -28.19 -27.79 -8.76
C SER A 5 -28.24 -26.38 -8.21
N ALA A 6 -29.11 -26.08 -7.21
CA ALA A 6 -29.20 -24.76 -6.62
C ALA A 6 -27.93 -24.39 -5.85
N ALA A 7 -27.35 -25.30 -5.08
CA ALA A 7 -26.08 -25.11 -4.40
C ALA A 7 -24.92 -24.88 -5.40
N SER A 8 -24.90 -25.66 -6.50
CA SER A 8 -23.93 -25.52 -7.59
C SER A 8 -24.05 -24.13 -8.28
N ASP A 9 -25.27 -23.64 -8.50
CA ASP A 9 -25.52 -22.37 -9.16
C ASP A 9 -25.17 -21.17 -8.25
N VAL A 10 -25.44 -21.25 -6.97
CA VAL A 10 -25.00 -20.26 -5.97
C VAL A 10 -23.47 -20.21 -5.91
N TYR A 11 -22.81 -21.38 -5.86
CA TYR A 11 -21.36 -21.46 -5.85
C TYR A 11 -20.71 -20.88 -7.12
N LYS A 12 -21.26 -21.18 -8.29
CA LYS A 12 -20.80 -20.61 -9.56
C LYS A 12 -20.94 -19.09 -9.61
N ARG A 13 -22.02 -18.54 -9.07
CA ARG A 13 -22.21 -17.09 -8.98
C ARG A 13 -21.17 -16.43 -8.05
N GLN A 14 -20.83 -17.06 -6.92
CA GLN A 14 -19.82 -16.55 -6.00
C GLN A 14 -18.42 -16.55 -6.64
N LEU A 15 -18.04 -17.61 -7.37
CA LEU A 15 -16.77 -17.65 -8.11
C LEU A 15 -16.70 -16.60 -9.22
N SER A 16 -17.80 -16.34 -9.93
CA SER A 16 -17.81 -15.30 -10.96
C SER A 16 -17.62 -13.89 -10.39
N TRP A 17 -18.18 -13.59 -9.23
CA TRP A 17 -17.97 -12.32 -8.55
C TRP A 17 -16.51 -12.11 -8.11
N PHE A 18 -15.93 -13.14 -7.49
CA PHE A 18 -14.51 -13.10 -7.15
C PHE A 18 -13.64 -12.85 -8.38
N ALA A 19 -13.90 -13.57 -9.47
CA ALA A 19 -13.13 -13.42 -10.71
C ALA A 19 -13.24 -12.01 -11.32
N VAL A 20 -14.44 -11.41 -11.31
CA VAL A 20 -14.65 -10.05 -11.81
C VAL A 20 -13.90 -9.02 -10.97
N ILE A 21 -13.97 -9.12 -9.63
CA ILE A 21 -13.27 -8.20 -8.74
C ILE A 21 -11.76 -8.38 -8.87
N LEU A 22 -11.27 -9.62 -8.94
CA LEU A 22 -9.85 -9.92 -9.16
C LEU A 22 -9.36 -9.34 -10.49
N ALA A 23 -10.10 -9.55 -11.57
CA ALA A 23 -9.75 -9.00 -12.89
C ALA A 23 -9.69 -7.47 -12.86
N ARG A 24 -10.67 -6.80 -12.23
CA ARG A 24 -10.66 -5.35 -12.04
C ARG A 24 -9.43 -4.89 -11.25
N ASN A 25 -9.10 -5.55 -10.15
CA ASN A 25 -7.97 -5.18 -9.31
C ASN A 25 -6.62 -5.41 -10.03
N ILE A 26 -6.50 -6.49 -10.81
CA ILE A 26 -5.33 -6.72 -11.67
C ILE A 26 -5.20 -5.58 -12.69
N VAL A 27 -6.27 -5.23 -13.38
CA VAL A 27 -6.27 -4.14 -14.37
C VAL A 27 -5.88 -2.81 -13.72
N LEU A 28 -6.47 -2.46 -12.57
CA LEU A 28 -6.12 -1.24 -11.83
C LEU A 28 -4.64 -1.23 -11.41
N ALA A 29 -4.13 -2.34 -10.88
CA ALA A 29 -2.72 -2.45 -10.53
C ALA A 29 -1.82 -2.28 -11.75
N ILE A 30 -2.08 -2.99 -12.86
CA ILE A 30 -1.28 -2.89 -14.08
C ILE A 30 -1.31 -1.46 -14.64
N LEU A 31 -2.47 -0.81 -14.67
CA LEU A 31 -2.58 0.56 -15.17
C LEU A 31 -1.81 1.55 -14.30
N VAL A 32 -2.00 1.52 -12.98
CA VAL A 32 -1.39 2.53 -12.11
C VAL A 32 0.11 2.28 -11.90
N TYR A 33 0.51 1.07 -11.51
CA TYR A 33 1.92 0.73 -11.33
C TYR A 33 2.68 0.76 -12.65
N GLY A 34 2.04 0.28 -13.72
CA GLY A 34 2.59 0.29 -15.07
C GLY A 34 2.79 1.69 -15.59
N ALA A 35 1.84 2.61 -15.43
CA ALA A 35 1.97 3.99 -15.89
C ALA A 35 3.19 4.69 -15.25
N TRP A 36 3.32 4.63 -13.91
CA TRP A 36 4.48 5.15 -13.21
C TRP A 36 5.80 4.50 -13.67
N HIS A 37 5.78 3.17 -13.82
CA HIS A 37 6.97 2.41 -14.25
C HIS A 37 7.38 2.74 -15.69
N MET A 38 6.41 2.77 -16.61
CA MET A 38 6.69 3.10 -18.02
C MET A 38 7.28 4.49 -18.15
N TRP A 39 6.69 5.48 -17.47
CA TRP A 39 7.14 6.88 -17.57
C TRP A 39 8.53 7.09 -16.97
N LEU A 40 8.74 6.65 -15.76
CA LEU A 40 9.94 6.97 -14.99
C LEU A 40 11.11 5.98 -15.21
N TYR A 41 10.81 4.72 -15.50
CA TYR A 41 11.82 3.65 -15.51
C TYR A 41 12.10 3.04 -16.89
N VAL A 42 11.10 2.96 -17.76
CA VAL A 42 11.25 2.43 -19.13
C VAL A 42 11.56 3.55 -20.11
N TRP A 43 10.68 4.54 -20.21
CA TRP A 43 10.90 5.70 -21.09
C TRP A 43 11.88 6.72 -20.53
N ARG A 44 12.15 6.66 -19.21
CA ARG A 44 13.11 7.53 -18.50
C ARG A 44 12.94 9.01 -18.87
N LYS A 45 11.71 9.51 -18.90
CA LYS A 45 11.36 10.84 -19.42
C LYS A 45 12.07 12.00 -18.72
N GLN A 46 12.58 11.79 -17.52
CA GLN A 46 13.36 12.74 -16.74
C GLN A 46 14.70 12.14 -16.25
N ASP A 47 15.12 11.03 -16.84
CA ASP A 47 16.31 10.24 -16.45
C ASP A 47 16.41 10.05 -14.92
N THR A 48 17.51 10.44 -14.29
CA THR A 48 17.71 10.39 -12.83
C THR A 48 17.55 11.76 -12.17
N GLU A 49 17.11 12.77 -12.91
CA GLU A 49 16.76 14.05 -12.36
C GLU A 49 15.59 13.89 -11.37
N TYR A 50 15.70 14.52 -10.22
CA TYR A 50 14.77 14.37 -9.11
C TYR A 50 14.64 12.96 -8.50
N LYS A 51 15.53 12.01 -8.87
CA LYS A 51 15.55 10.69 -8.24
C LYS A 51 16.34 10.73 -6.93
N TYR A 52 15.74 10.26 -5.81
CA TYR A 52 16.39 10.24 -4.50
C TYR A 52 17.68 9.41 -4.48
N ASN A 53 17.64 8.25 -5.13
CA ASN A 53 18.81 7.42 -5.39
C ASN A 53 19.03 7.34 -6.89
N ARG A 54 20.11 7.91 -7.39
CA ARG A 54 20.40 7.99 -8.83
C ARG A 54 20.72 6.63 -9.50
N LYS A 55 20.79 5.53 -8.74
CA LYS A 55 20.91 4.18 -9.29
C LYS A 55 19.58 3.69 -9.83
N TRP A 56 19.62 2.91 -10.89
CA TRP A 56 18.48 2.16 -11.39
C TRP A 56 18.24 0.90 -10.53
N PRO A 57 17.06 0.25 -10.62
CA PRO A 57 16.79 -1.01 -9.93
C PRO A 57 17.81 -2.08 -10.29
N ASP A 58 18.11 -2.96 -9.34
CA ASP A 58 19.08 -4.02 -9.51
C ASP A 58 18.56 -5.09 -10.49
N GLU A 59 19.37 -5.41 -11.52
CA GLU A 59 19.02 -6.40 -12.54
C GLU A 59 19.68 -7.77 -12.32
N ASN A 60 20.75 -7.85 -11.49
CA ASN A 60 21.50 -9.08 -11.22
C ASN A 60 21.83 -9.17 -9.72
N ALA A 61 20.82 -9.20 -8.86
CA ALA A 61 21.00 -9.24 -7.41
C ALA A 61 20.29 -10.47 -6.80
N GLU A 62 21.06 -11.39 -6.25
CA GLU A 62 20.59 -12.66 -5.64
C GLU A 62 19.57 -12.49 -4.51
N ARG A 63 19.50 -11.29 -3.90
CA ARG A 63 18.50 -10.99 -2.87
C ARG A 63 17.07 -10.93 -3.40
N PHE A 64 16.86 -10.85 -4.72
CA PHE A 64 15.57 -10.88 -5.38
C PHE A 64 15.30 -12.24 -6.01
N THR A 65 14.07 -12.72 -5.91
CA THR A 65 13.64 -14.07 -6.34
C THR A 65 14.03 -14.41 -7.80
N PHE A 66 13.99 -13.39 -8.67
CA PHE A 66 14.33 -13.56 -10.10
C PHE A 66 15.70 -12.93 -10.43
N ASN A 67 16.55 -12.70 -9.44
CA ASN A 67 17.78 -11.91 -9.57
C ASN A 67 17.53 -10.51 -10.14
N ASN A 68 16.29 -10.07 -10.19
CA ASN A 68 15.86 -8.80 -10.79
C ASN A 68 14.81 -8.13 -9.92
N GLN A 69 15.12 -6.94 -9.43
CA GLN A 69 14.29 -6.19 -8.50
C GLN A 69 12.88 -5.91 -9.07
N THR A 70 12.80 -5.45 -10.31
CA THR A 70 11.50 -5.11 -10.93
C THR A 70 10.62 -6.34 -11.11
N LYS A 71 11.17 -7.45 -11.59
CA LYS A 71 10.41 -8.71 -11.78
C LYS A 71 9.94 -9.29 -10.45
N ASP A 72 10.79 -9.26 -9.43
CA ASP A 72 10.44 -9.69 -8.07
C ASP A 72 9.30 -8.86 -7.51
N ASN A 73 9.38 -7.53 -7.63
CA ASN A 73 8.36 -6.61 -7.16
C ASN A 73 7.02 -6.81 -7.89
N MET A 74 7.05 -6.98 -9.21
CA MET A 74 5.84 -7.29 -10.00
C MET A 74 5.20 -8.60 -9.56
N PHE A 75 6.02 -9.64 -9.33
CA PHE A 75 5.55 -10.94 -8.87
C PHE A 75 4.81 -10.82 -7.53
N TRP A 76 5.42 -10.24 -6.50
CA TRP A 76 4.80 -10.12 -5.18
C TRP A 76 3.55 -9.24 -5.19
N THR A 77 3.56 -8.16 -5.96
CA THR A 77 2.39 -7.29 -6.15
C THR A 77 1.21 -8.07 -6.76
N LEU A 78 1.44 -8.79 -7.85
CA LEU A 78 0.37 -9.44 -8.62
C LEU A 78 -0.02 -10.82 -8.05
N ALA A 79 0.94 -11.61 -7.55
CA ALA A 79 0.68 -12.96 -7.08
C ALA A 79 0.20 -13.02 -5.62
N SER A 80 0.45 -12.00 -4.83
CA SER A 80 0.07 -11.95 -3.41
C SER A 80 -0.75 -10.69 -3.07
N GLY A 81 -0.27 -9.49 -3.39
CA GLY A 81 -0.93 -8.25 -3.04
C GLY A 81 -2.34 -8.14 -3.61
N VAL A 82 -2.47 -8.26 -4.92
CA VAL A 82 -3.78 -8.15 -5.60
C VAL A 82 -4.77 -9.24 -5.18
N PRO A 83 -4.41 -10.53 -5.06
CA PRO A 83 -5.31 -11.55 -4.54
C PRO A 83 -5.79 -11.30 -3.11
N ILE A 84 -4.90 -10.88 -2.19
CA ILE A 84 -5.28 -10.59 -0.80
C ILE A 84 -6.17 -9.35 -0.72
N TRP A 85 -5.85 -8.29 -1.46
CA TRP A 85 -6.76 -7.15 -1.64
C TRP A 85 -8.16 -7.60 -2.07
N THR A 86 -8.23 -8.46 -3.10
CA THR A 86 -9.50 -8.99 -3.62
C THR A 86 -10.25 -9.79 -2.56
N CYS A 87 -9.55 -10.63 -1.77
CA CYS A 87 -10.19 -11.40 -0.69
C CYS A 87 -10.85 -10.47 0.36
N TYR A 88 -10.20 -9.41 0.79
CA TYR A 88 -10.76 -8.44 1.73
C TYR A 88 -11.99 -7.73 1.17
N GLU A 89 -11.93 -7.34 -0.09
CA GLU A 89 -13.04 -6.65 -0.76
C GLU A 89 -14.26 -7.57 -0.91
N VAL A 90 -14.03 -8.81 -1.35
CA VAL A 90 -15.10 -9.82 -1.45
C VAL A 90 -15.70 -10.14 -0.09
N LEU A 91 -14.86 -10.28 0.96
CA LEU A 91 -15.33 -10.50 2.33
C LEU A 91 -16.28 -9.39 2.80
N LEU A 92 -15.91 -8.12 2.58
CA LEU A 92 -16.73 -6.99 3.01
C LEU A 92 -17.99 -6.83 2.17
N LEU A 93 -17.92 -7.05 0.85
CA LEU A 93 -19.11 -7.05 0.00
C LEU A 93 -20.09 -8.15 0.40
N TRP A 94 -19.58 -9.34 0.74
CA TRP A 94 -20.37 -10.42 1.30
C TRP A 94 -21.00 -10.02 2.64
N ALA A 95 -20.24 -9.36 3.53
CA ALA A 95 -20.76 -8.91 4.82
C ALA A 95 -21.89 -7.89 4.67
N TYR A 96 -21.75 -6.93 3.77
CA TYR A 96 -22.82 -5.98 3.44
C TYR A 96 -24.07 -6.67 2.88
N ALA A 97 -23.88 -7.61 1.94
CA ALA A 97 -25.00 -8.32 1.32
C ALA A 97 -25.77 -9.22 2.30
N ASN A 98 -25.14 -9.68 3.38
CA ASN A 98 -25.74 -10.56 4.39
C ASN A 98 -26.08 -9.84 5.71
N GLY A 99 -25.98 -8.52 5.77
CA GLY A 99 -26.35 -7.73 6.95
C GLY A 99 -25.36 -7.82 8.12
N HIS A 100 -24.14 -8.29 7.89
CA HIS A 100 -23.08 -8.32 8.89
C HIS A 100 -22.30 -7.00 8.99
N ALA A 101 -22.50 -6.08 8.03
CA ALA A 101 -21.99 -4.72 8.07
C ALA A 101 -23.14 -3.74 7.81
N THR A 102 -23.18 -2.64 8.55
CA THR A 102 -24.28 -1.66 8.47
C THR A 102 -24.08 -0.71 7.30
N ILE A 103 -25.11 -0.54 6.45
CA ILE A 103 -25.09 0.37 5.31
C ILE A 103 -25.65 1.72 5.72
N ILE A 104 -24.93 2.81 5.39
CA ILE A 104 -25.48 4.16 5.40
C ILE A 104 -26.14 4.43 4.06
N ASN A 105 -27.42 4.79 4.10
CA ASN A 105 -28.13 5.26 2.93
C ASN A 105 -27.83 6.75 2.68
N PRO A 106 -27.29 7.12 1.50
CA PRO A 106 -26.98 8.52 1.20
C PRO A 106 -28.18 9.47 1.28
N SER A 107 -29.37 8.98 0.99
CA SER A 107 -30.59 9.78 1.06
C SER A 107 -31.07 10.06 2.50
N GLU A 108 -30.72 9.19 3.46
CA GLU A 108 -31.09 9.31 4.87
C GLU A 108 -30.03 10.07 5.68
N ASN A 109 -28.77 9.91 5.32
CA ASN A 109 -27.64 10.55 5.99
C ASN A 109 -26.60 11.07 4.98
N PRO A 110 -26.90 12.11 4.19
CA PRO A 110 -25.99 12.63 3.16
C PRO A 110 -24.71 13.24 3.76
N LEU A 111 -24.79 13.89 4.91
CA LEU A 111 -23.61 14.46 5.58
C LEU A 111 -22.65 13.38 6.07
N GLY A 112 -23.16 12.33 6.70
CA GLY A 112 -22.35 11.18 7.13
C GLY A 112 -21.73 10.45 5.94
N PHE A 113 -22.48 10.28 4.85
CA PHE A 113 -21.98 9.70 3.62
C PHE A 113 -20.80 10.50 3.03
N ILE A 114 -20.92 11.83 2.95
CA ILE A 114 -19.83 12.69 2.44
C ILE A 114 -18.65 12.71 3.41
N ALA A 115 -18.92 12.86 4.72
CA ALA A 115 -17.87 12.95 5.74
C ALA A 115 -16.95 11.72 5.76
N LEU A 116 -17.47 10.52 5.50
CA LEU A 116 -16.70 9.29 5.49
C LEU A 116 -15.61 9.26 4.40
N PHE A 117 -15.79 9.91 3.24
CA PHE A 117 -14.73 10.03 2.25
C PHE A 117 -13.50 10.78 2.77
N PHE A 118 -13.71 11.71 3.70
CA PHE A 118 -12.64 12.49 4.33
C PHE A 118 -12.11 11.84 5.61
N LEU A 119 -12.96 11.21 6.41
CA LEU A 119 -12.56 10.65 7.71
C LEU A 119 -11.83 9.31 7.57
N VAL A 120 -12.29 8.44 6.66
CA VAL A 120 -11.71 7.10 6.48
C VAL A 120 -10.20 7.13 6.18
N PRO A 121 -9.66 8.02 5.34
CA PRO A 121 -8.22 8.15 5.14
C PRO A 121 -7.43 8.46 6.41
N PHE A 122 -7.95 9.30 7.31
CA PHE A 122 -7.28 9.60 8.59
C PHE A 122 -7.27 8.41 9.54
N VAL A 123 -8.39 7.67 9.60
CA VAL A 123 -8.46 6.44 10.41
C VAL A 123 -7.48 5.40 9.89
N HIS A 124 -7.39 5.27 8.55
CA HIS A 124 -6.40 4.40 7.93
C HIS A 124 -4.97 4.82 8.27
N GLU A 125 -4.63 6.09 8.14
CA GLU A 125 -3.30 6.64 8.45
C GLU A 125 -2.84 6.25 9.87
N VAL A 126 -3.73 6.42 10.87
CA VAL A 126 -3.44 6.03 12.25
C VAL A 126 -3.25 4.52 12.37
N GLY A 127 -4.15 3.73 11.80
CA GLY A 127 -4.05 2.27 11.77
C GLY A 127 -2.78 1.78 11.08
N PHE A 128 -2.46 2.35 9.93
CA PHE A 128 -1.27 2.05 9.15
C PHE A 128 0.01 2.31 9.95
N TYR A 129 0.13 3.47 10.59
CA TYR A 129 1.29 3.79 11.42
C TYR A 129 1.57 2.72 12.48
N PHE A 130 0.55 2.31 13.24
CA PHE A 130 0.72 1.29 14.28
C PHE A 130 0.99 -0.10 13.69
N ALA A 131 0.30 -0.48 12.63
CA ALA A 131 0.51 -1.74 11.93
C ALA A 131 1.93 -1.82 11.33
N HIS A 132 2.38 -0.75 10.66
CA HIS A 132 3.70 -0.66 10.08
C HIS A 132 4.80 -0.70 11.15
N ARG A 133 4.64 0.04 12.23
CA ARG A 133 5.56 0.00 13.37
C ARG A 133 5.59 -1.38 14.05
N PHE A 134 4.46 -2.09 14.10
CA PHE A 134 4.39 -3.47 14.58
C PHE A 134 5.11 -4.46 13.66
N LEU A 135 5.03 -4.26 12.36
CA LEU A 135 5.79 -5.05 11.37
C LEU A 135 7.31 -4.90 11.54
N HIS A 136 7.78 -3.78 12.10
CA HIS A 136 9.18 -3.58 12.48
C HIS A 136 9.60 -4.27 13.79
N TRP A 137 8.68 -4.94 14.51
CA TRP A 137 9.06 -5.82 15.61
C TRP A 137 9.93 -6.97 15.08
N PRO A 138 11.12 -7.25 15.68
CA PRO A 138 12.13 -8.10 15.06
C PRO A 138 11.66 -9.46 14.55
N PRO A 139 10.78 -10.22 15.22
CA PRO A 139 10.24 -11.46 14.68
C PRO A 139 9.43 -11.26 13.40
N LEU A 140 8.49 -10.30 13.39
CA LEU A 140 7.66 -10.00 12.22
C LEU A 140 8.47 -9.39 11.08
N TYR A 141 9.43 -8.52 11.40
CA TYR A 141 10.33 -7.96 10.40
C TYR A 141 11.05 -9.07 9.62
N ARG A 142 11.64 -10.03 10.32
CA ARG A 142 12.40 -11.12 9.69
C ARG A 142 11.52 -12.05 8.85
N ILE A 143 10.30 -12.33 9.29
CA ILE A 143 9.39 -13.28 8.63
C ILE A 143 8.70 -12.61 7.44
N ALA A 144 8.25 -11.38 7.58
CA ALA A 144 7.37 -10.72 6.61
C ALA A 144 7.99 -9.45 6.00
N HIS A 145 8.27 -8.45 6.82
CA HIS A 145 8.55 -7.08 6.36
C HIS A 145 9.93 -6.90 5.71
N GLN A 146 10.88 -7.78 5.99
CA GLN A 146 12.20 -7.78 5.37
C GLN A 146 12.11 -7.91 3.84
N LEU A 147 11.10 -8.61 3.30
CA LEU A 147 10.90 -8.73 1.86
C LEU A 147 10.66 -7.36 1.24
N HIS A 148 9.79 -6.55 1.84
CA HIS A 148 9.51 -5.19 1.41
C HIS A 148 10.76 -4.30 1.48
N HIS A 149 11.49 -4.37 2.57
CA HIS A 149 12.71 -3.61 2.81
C HIS A 149 13.96 -4.06 2.02
N ARG A 150 13.89 -5.14 1.22
CA ARG A 150 14.92 -5.41 0.21
C ARG A 150 15.04 -4.27 -0.80
N ASN A 151 13.97 -3.49 -0.97
CA ASN A 151 13.87 -2.35 -1.87
C ASN A 151 14.43 -1.06 -1.26
N ILE A 152 15.73 -1.03 -0.93
CA ILE A 152 16.42 0.19 -0.44
C ILE A 152 16.39 1.31 -1.50
N ASN A 153 16.33 0.94 -2.77
CA ASN A 153 16.11 1.84 -3.90
C ASN A 153 14.74 1.53 -4.50
N PRO A 154 13.64 2.08 -3.94
CA PRO A 154 12.30 1.74 -4.36
C PRO A 154 12.01 2.17 -5.79
N GLY A 155 11.10 1.45 -6.43
CA GLY A 155 10.45 1.79 -7.68
C GLY A 155 8.96 1.50 -7.56
N PRO A 156 8.10 1.95 -8.48
CA PRO A 156 6.64 1.87 -8.32
C PRO A 156 6.15 0.50 -7.87
N TRP A 157 6.60 -0.57 -8.52
CA TRP A 157 6.21 -1.95 -8.20
C TRP A 157 6.62 -2.42 -6.80
N SER A 158 7.59 -1.74 -6.14
CA SER A 158 7.95 -2.11 -4.77
C SER A 158 6.89 -1.74 -3.73
N GLY A 159 5.92 -0.89 -4.09
CA GLY A 159 4.86 -0.43 -3.18
C GLY A 159 4.01 -1.55 -2.59
N LEU A 160 3.68 -2.57 -3.38
CA LEU A 160 3.00 -3.78 -2.92
C LEU A 160 3.90 -5.04 -3.04
N SER A 161 5.21 -4.88 -3.10
CA SER A 161 6.14 -6.01 -3.01
C SER A 161 6.35 -6.38 -1.55
N MET A 162 5.40 -7.13 -1.00
CA MET A 162 5.30 -7.49 0.41
C MET A 162 5.09 -9.01 0.55
N HIS A 163 5.45 -9.56 1.70
CA HIS A 163 5.13 -10.94 2.06
C HIS A 163 3.61 -11.10 2.29
N PRO A 164 3.00 -12.28 2.00
CA PRO A 164 1.57 -12.51 2.22
C PRO A 164 1.08 -12.13 3.63
N ILE A 165 1.85 -12.43 4.68
CA ILE A 165 1.52 -12.04 6.06
C ILE A 165 1.41 -10.52 6.19
N GLU A 166 2.33 -9.79 5.58
CA GLU A 166 2.30 -8.33 5.57
C GLU A 166 1.08 -7.80 4.81
N HIS A 167 0.75 -8.37 3.65
CA HIS A 167 -0.47 -7.99 2.92
C HIS A 167 -1.74 -8.21 3.77
N VAL A 168 -1.82 -9.32 4.53
CA VAL A 168 -2.96 -9.56 5.42
C VAL A 168 -3.04 -8.45 6.49
N ILE A 169 -1.93 -8.06 7.11
CA ILE A 169 -1.91 -6.99 8.10
C ILE A 169 -2.22 -5.64 7.44
N TYR A 170 -1.62 -5.34 6.29
CA TYR A 170 -1.78 -4.08 5.56
C TYR A 170 -3.23 -3.82 5.14
N PHE A 171 -3.86 -4.80 4.49
CA PHE A 171 -5.25 -4.68 4.04
C PHE A 171 -6.28 -4.81 5.17
N SER A 172 -5.89 -5.25 6.37
CA SER A 172 -6.83 -5.43 7.49
C SER A 172 -7.51 -4.13 7.92
N SER A 173 -6.97 -2.96 7.59
CA SER A 173 -7.60 -1.68 7.90
C SER A 173 -9.00 -1.51 7.29
N VAL A 174 -9.33 -2.23 6.20
CA VAL A 174 -10.69 -2.22 5.65
C VAL A 174 -11.72 -2.91 6.57
N LEU A 175 -11.28 -3.74 7.52
CA LEU A 175 -12.17 -4.40 8.48
C LEU A 175 -12.87 -3.42 9.43
N ILE A 176 -12.43 -2.16 9.46
CA ILE A 176 -13.12 -1.08 10.20
C ILE A 176 -14.60 -0.97 9.80
N PHE A 177 -14.94 -1.34 8.57
CA PHE A 177 -16.31 -1.30 8.06
C PHE A 177 -17.25 -2.36 8.65
N PHE A 178 -16.73 -3.32 9.42
CA PHE A 178 -17.59 -4.15 10.28
C PHE A 178 -18.13 -3.39 11.50
N ILE A 179 -17.45 -2.30 11.90
CA ILE A 179 -17.77 -1.50 13.10
C ILE A 179 -18.38 -0.16 12.70
N VAL A 180 -17.82 0.48 11.68
CA VAL A 180 -18.26 1.80 11.22
C VAL A 180 -19.32 1.62 10.13
N PRO A 181 -20.58 2.06 10.37
CA PRO A 181 -21.60 2.08 9.33
C PRO A 181 -21.15 2.90 8.14
N ALA A 182 -21.17 2.32 6.94
CA ALA A 182 -20.73 2.98 5.72
C ALA A 182 -21.44 2.42 4.49
N HIS A 183 -21.48 3.19 3.40
CA HIS A 183 -21.90 2.65 2.11
C HIS A 183 -20.73 1.82 1.49
N PRO A 184 -21.00 0.72 0.78
CA PRO A 184 -19.95 -0.11 0.15
C PRO A 184 -18.93 0.67 -0.69
N ILE A 185 -19.32 1.82 -1.25
CA ILE A 185 -18.42 2.68 -2.03
C ILE A 185 -17.23 3.21 -1.20
N HIS A 186 -17.42 3.47 0.10
CA HIS A 186 -16.33 3.92 0.98
C HIS A 186 -15.30 2.79 1.19
N MET A 187 -15.80 1.57 1.36
CA MET A 187 -14.94 0.38 1.46
C MET A 187 -14.16 0.14 0.16
N ILE A 188 -14.85 0.17 -0.99
CA ILE A 188 -14.20 0.02 -2.31
C ILE A 188 -13.17 1.12 -2.53
N ASN A 189 -13.48 2.35 -2.14
CA ASN A 189 -12.54 3.48 -2.25
C ASN A 189 -11.30 3.25 -1.39
N LEU A 190 -11.46 2.87 -0.11
CA LEU A 190 -10.33 2.58 0.77
C LEU A 190 -9.50 1.39 0.24
N ALA A 191 -10.15 0.27 -0.09
CA ALA A 191 -9.47 -0.92 -0.59
C ALA A 191 -8.69 -0.64 -1.89
N SER A 192 -9.29 0.11 -2.82
CA SER A 192 -8.63 0.52 -4.06
C SER A 192 -7.46 1.46 -3.79
N ARG A 193 -7.62 2.43 -2.88
CA ARG A 193 -6.53 3.34 -2.46
C ARG A 193 -5.35 2.55 -1.90
N LEU A 194 -5.60 1.60 -0.99
CA LEU A 194 -4.57 0.69 -0.46
C LEU A 194 -3.88 -0.11 -1.56
N GLY A 195 -4.64 -0.55 -2.55
CA GLY A 195 -4.11 -1.33 -3.67
C GLY A 195 -3.24 -0.53 -4.63
N VAL A 196 -3.47 0.78 -4.82
CA VAL A 196 -2.81 1.54 -5.90
C VAL A 196 -1.94 2.71 -5.42
N ALA A 197 -2.25 3.35 -4.28
CA ALA A 197 -1.47 4.50 -3.80
C ALA A 197 0.01 4.18 -3.49
N PRO A 198 0.36 2.96 -3.01
CA PRO A 198 1.76 2.61 -2.81
C PRO A 198 2.63 2.71 -4.05
N ALA A 199 2.06 2.61 -5.27
CA ALA A 199 2.79 2.82 -6.52
C ALA A 199 3.43 4.22 -6.57
N GLN A 200 2.66 5.25 -6.21
CA GLN A 200 3.13 6.62 -6.15
C GLN A 200 4.13 6.82 -5.02
N GLY A 201 3.81 6.36 -3.80
CA GLY A 201 4.70 6.49 -2.62
C GLY A 201 6.10 5.90 -2.82
N HIS A 202 6.21 4.91 -3.73
CA HIS A 202 7.46 4.19 -4.02
C HIS A 202 8.08 4.55 -5.37
N THR A 203 7.68 5.63 -6.04
CA THR A 203 8.29 5.99 -7.32
C THR A 203 9.79 6.22 -7.23
N GLY A 204 10.33 6.56 -6.07
CA GLY A 204 11.76 6.88 -5.86
C GLY A 204 12.18 8.24 -6.42
N PHE A 205 11.21 9.05 -6.85
CA PHE A 205 11.41 10.39 -7.39
C PHE A 205 10.71 11.45 -6.52
N ASP A 206 11.35 12.62 -6.36
CA ASP A 206 10.77 13.76 -5.66
C ASP A 206 9.55 14.31 -6.41
N ARG A 207 9.69 14.47 -7.71
CA ARG A 207 8.66 15.03 -8.57
C ARG A 207 8.57 14.37 -9.93
N LEU A 208 7.41 14.50 -10.54
CA LEU A 208 7.15 14.19 -11.94
C LEU A 208 7.11 15.51 -12.72
N VAL A 209 7.95 15.64 -13.72
CA VAL A 209 7.96 16.79 -14.64
C VAL A 209 6.99 16.53 -15.79
N VAL A 210 6.06 17.45 -16.00
CA VAL A 210 5.05 17.39 -17.05
C VAL A 210 5.17 18.65 -17.91
N GLY A 211 5.88 18.56 -19.05
CA GLY A 211 6.17 19.72 -19.89
C GLY A 211 7.30 20.58 -19.35
N GLU A 212 7.39 21.84 -19.84
CA GLU A 212 8.51 22.73 -19.53
C GLU A 212 8.36 23.42 -18.17
N ASP A 213 7.12 23.75 -17.74
CA ASP A 213 6.85 24.58 -16.58
C ASP A 213 5.99 23.91 -15.49
N ALA A 214 5.62 22.64 -15.66
CA ALA A 214 4.73 21.97 -14.72
C ALA A 214 5.40 20.76 -14.07
N SER A 215 5.30 20.67 -12.75
CA SER A 215 5.69 19.47 -12.01
C SER A 215 4.70 19.17 -10.90
N MET A 216 4.61 17.90 -10.52
CA MET A 216 3.82 17.45 -9.37
C MET A 216 4.67 16.53 -8.48
N ASP A 217 4.36 16.48 -7.20
CA ASP A 217 5.04 15.58 -6.28
C ASP A 217 4.83 14.12 -6.71
N ALA A 218 5.91 13.36 -6.83
CA ALA A 218 5.87 11.98 -7.29
C ALA A 218 5.84 11.00 -6.12
N SER A 219 6.64 11.23 -5.06
CA SER A 219 6.60 10.41 -3.84
C SER A 219 7.01 11.20 -2.60
N TYR A 220 6.95 10.53 -1.44
CA TYR A 220 7.31 11.13 -0.18
C TYR A 220 8.76 10.81 0.18
N TYR A 221 9.60 11.85 0.31
CA TYR A 221 11.00 11.70 0.73
C TYR A 221 11.13 11.00 2.09
N ALA A 222 10.20 11.26 3.00
CA ALA A 222 10.15 10.58 4.30
C ALA A 222 10.05 9.06 4.15
N HIS A 223 9.25 8.56 3.21
CA HIS A 223 9.11 7.12 2.96
C HIS A 223 10.37 6.52 2.31
N TYR A 224 11.02 7.27 1.41
CA TYR A 224 12.36 6.86 0.91
C TYR A 224 13.39 6.73 2.04
N LEU A 225 13.39 7.68 2.99
CA LEU A 225 14.26 7.61 4.17
C LEU A 225 13.90 6.43 5.08
N HIS A 226 12.62 6.05 5.16
CA HIS A 226 12.18 4.86 5.85
C HIS A 226 12.81 3.59 5.25
N HIS A 227 12.73 3.39 3.94
CA HIS A 227 13.39 2.29 3.25
C HIS A 227 14.91 2.29 3.40
N LYS A 228 15.51 3.46 3.54
CA LYS A 228 16.96 3.61 3.70
C LYS A 228 17.45 3.32 5.12
N TYR A 229 16.67 3.70 6.14
CA TYR A 229 17.09 3.67 7.55
C TYR A 229 16.30 2.72 8.43
N PHE A 230 15.16 2.23 7.99
CA PHE A 230 14.27 1.23 8.61
C PHE A 230 13.54 1.67 9.89
N GLU A 231 14.16 2.49 10.74
CA GLU A 231 13.65 2.83 12.09
C GLU A 231 13.12 4.27 12.20
N VAL A 232 12.72 4.85 11.08
CA VAL A 232 12.22 6.23 10.97
C VAL A 232 11.02 6.28 10.04
N ASN A 233 10.14 7.28 10.19
CA ASN A 233 9.08 7.63 9.24
C ASN A 233 8.14 6.45 8.90
N TYR A 234 7.45 5.94 9.90
CA TYR A 234 6.50 4.82 9.72
C TYR A 234 5.14 5.26 9.15
N ALA A 235 4.80 6.56 9.22
CA ALA A 235 3.54 7.11 8.73
C ALA A 235 3.63 7.51 7.25
N ASP A 236 2.46 7.62 6.59
CA ASP A 236 2.36 8.18 5.24
C ASP A 236 2.41 9.72 5.22
N GLY A 237 2.27 10.37 6.39
CA GLY A 237 2.53 11.80 6.57
C GLY A 237 1.29 12.70 6.58
N MET A 238 0.08 12.16 6.45
CA MET A 238 -1.16 12.92 6.56
C MET A 238 -1.40 13.39 8.01
N VAL A 239 -1.07 12.55 8.99
CA VAL A 239 -1.07 12.87 10.42
C VAL A 239 0.37 12.82 10.91
N PRO A 240 0.86 13.81 11.70
CA PRO A 240 2.28 13.89 12.09
C PRO A 240 2.66 12.90 13.20
N LEU A 241 2.28 11.62 13.03
CA LEU A 241 2.47 10.55 14.03
C LEU A 241 3.97 10.30 14.31
N ASP A 242 4.82 10.33 13.29
CA ASP A 242 6.26 10.17 13.49
C ASP A 242 6.87 11.29 14.35
N LYS A 243 6.37 12.52 14.25
CA LYS A 243 6.78 13.62 15.13
C LYS A 243 6.30 13.39 16.56
N TRP A 244 5.03 13.00 16.74
CA TRP A 244 4.46 12.76 18.06
C TRP A 244 5.10 11.59 18.79
N PHE A 245 5.48 10.54 18.06
CA PHE A 245 6.10 9.33 18.63
C PHE A 245 7.64 9.29 18.46
N GLY A 246 8.27 10.40 18.02
CA GLY A 246 9.73 10.57 18.00
C GLY A 246 10.46 9.70 16.96
N SER A 247 9.78 9.27 15.89
CA SER A 247 10.36 8.53 14.77
C SER A 247 10.60 9.36 13.51
N PHE A 248 10.30 10.65 13.54
CA PHE A 248 10.47 11.54 12.40
C PHE A 248 11.94 11.75 12.02
N HIS A 249 12.22 11.77 10.72
CA HIS A 249 13.52 12.04 10.11
C HIS A 249 13.31 12.79 8.79
N ASP A 250 13.89 13.98 8.67
CA ASP A 250 13.74 14.86 7.50
C ASP A 250 14.92 14.79 6.51
N GLY A 251 15.93 13.95 6.80
CA GLY A 251 17.13 13.81 5.98
C GLY A 251 18.29 14.70 6.43
N THR A 252 18.11 15.59 7.42
CA THR A 252 19.17 16.45 7.93
C THR A 252 20.24 15.69 8.72
N PRO A 253 21.48 16.23 8.82
CA PRO A 253 22.51 15.67 9.68
C PRO A 253 22.07 15.55 11.14
N GLU A 254 21.32 16.54 11.64
CA GLU A 254 20.80 16.58 13.01
C GLU A 254 19.83 15.43 13.28
N ALA A 255 18.90 15.17 12.35
CA ALA A 255 17.97 14.03 12.47
C ALA A 255 18.72 12.70 12.41
N HIS A 256 19.79 12.62 11.61
CA HIS A 256 20.63 11.44 11.51
C HIS A 256 21.38 11.16 12.83
N GLU A 257 21.96 12.15 13.47
CA GLU A 257 22.61 12.00 14.78
C GLU A 257 21.58 11.67 15.89
N ALA A 258 20.40 12.27 15.86
CA ALA A 258 19.31 11.90 16.76
C ALA A 258 18.89 10.43 16.60
N MET A 259 18.80 9.94 15.36
CA MET A 259 18.54 8.53 15.07
C MET A 259 19.63 7.62 15.64
N LYS A 260 20.91 7.92 15.40
CA LYS A 260 22.05 7.18 15.96
C LYS A 260 22.05 7.17 17.50
N ALA A 261 21.73 8.30 18.13
CA ALA A 261 21.62 8.40 19.57
C ALA A 261 20.51 7.49 20.12
N ARG A 262 19.36 7.40 19.44
CA ARG A 262 18.29 6.45 19.81
C ARG A 262 18.73 4.99 19.71
N ARG A 263 19.45 4.62 18.64
CA ARG A 263 20.00 3.26 18.46
C ARG A 263 20.95 2.89 19.60
N ARG A 264 21.90 3.76 19.92
CA ARG A 264 22.85 3.55 21.04
C ARG A 264 22.15 3.33 22.38
N ARG A 265 21.05 4.07 22.67
CA ARG A 265 20.26 3.90 23.91
C ARG A 265 19.52 2.56 23.98
N ARG A 266 19.20 1.95 22.83
CA ARG A 266 18.53 0.65 22.73
C ARG A 266 19.49 -0.52 22.69
N GLY A 267 20.80 -0.28 22.66
CA GLY A 267 21.83 -1.32 22.57
C GLY A 267 21.91 -2.00 21.20
N VAL A 268 21.50 -1.28 20.16
CA VAL A 268 21.51 -1.76 18.76
C VAL A 268 22.45 -0.92 17.92
#